data_389a2c0d379cb97fe69a46d6dabf0f91
#
_entry.id   389a2c0d379cb97fe69a46d6dabf0f91
#
_cell.length_a   1.000
_cell.length_b   1.000
_cell.length_c   1.000
_cell.angle_alpha   90.00
_cell.angle_beta   90.00
_cell.angle_gamma   90.00
#
_symmetry.space_group_name_H-M   'P 1'
#
loop_
_entity.id
_entity.type
_entity.pdbx_description
1 polymer ?
#
loop_
_entity_poly.entity_id
_entity_poly.type
_entity_poly.pdbx_seq_one_letter_code
_entity_poly.pdbx_strand_id
1 'polypeptide(L)'
;MIHRIGFLCILLFSALLLHAENASNIRVRQEGKSIIVTYDLSQKSVVRLLMASGSSESYIELKAVSGDIGKGVYSGKDRQIVWKPLDEHKKFVAKNVRFKVETQSAYEYYAQNAKIKTLVMGQVGYSVAPQLSYGAMIGQMYKGIGWYVSGRSNFQFNTPTELACDKQGYIDGERPFYTGNTSTTHYIINAGFMMNVLEKTTKNKFNTLGFYLGGGYGKRELQWETTDGLWVKYAPTSHTGFSGNIGLFGSVYGITLSAGVNTINFKHVEIEAGIGYMF
;
A
#
# COMPACT_ATOMS: atom_id res chain seq x y z
N MET A 1 -13.16 15.36 -26.26
CA MET A 1 -11.76 15.25 -25.79
C MET A 1 -11.59 14.22 -24.67
N ILE A 2 -12.54 14.05 -23.79
CA ILE A 2 -12.53 13.12 -22.62
C ILE A 2 -12.51 11.63 -23.04
N HIS A 3 -13.16 11.25 -24.15
CA HIS A 3 -13.20 9.84 -24.62
C HIS A 3 -11.86 9.30 -25.14
N ARG A 4 -10.94 10.19 -25.60
CA ARG A 4 -9.62 9.75 -26.10
C ARG A 4 -8.61 9.47 -24.98
N ILE A 5 -8.77 10.09 -23.82
CA ILE A 5 -7.89 9.88 -22.66
C ILE A 5 -8.21 8.54 -21.97
N GLY A 6 -9.49 8.18 -21.87
CA GLY A 6 -9.90 6.89 -21.28
C GLY A 6 -9.40 5.68 -22.09
N PHE A 7 -9.39 5.78 -23.43
CA PHE A 7 -8.92 4.71 -24.30
C PHE A 7 -7.40 4.53 -24.25
N LEU A 8 -6.65 5.62 -24.05
CA LEU A 8 -5.19 5.59 -23.92
C LEU A 8 -4.76 4.93 -22.58
N CYS A 9 -5.49 5.18 -21.49
CA CYS A 9 -5.23 4.53 -20.21
C CYS A 9 -5.54 3.02 -20.23
N ILE A 10 -6.56 2.58 -20.94
CA ILE A 10 -6.90 1.15 -21.09
C ILE A 10 -5.84 0.44 -21.96
N LEU A 11 -5.33 1.08 -23.02
CA LEU A 11 -4.26 0.54 -23.86
C LEU A 11 -2.91 0.44 -23.11
N LEU A 12 -2.59 1.39 -22.25
CA LEU A 12 -1.40 1.34 -21.39
C LEU A 12 -1.50 0.23 -20.33
N PHE A 13 -2.69 -0.06 -19.83
CA PHE A 13 -2.89 -1.14 -18.85
C PHE A 13 -2.84 -2.53 -19.50
N SER A 14 -3.26 -2.67 -20.75
CA SER A 14 -3.20 -3.96 -21.49
C SER A 14 -1.78 -4.32 -21.97
N ALA A 15 -0.89 -3.34 -22.15
CA ALA A 15 0.51 -3.58 -22.52
C ALA A 15 1.37 -4.16 -21.37
N LEU A 16 0.88 -4.11 -20.12
CA LEU A 16 1.59 -4.65 -18.94
C LEU A 16 1.37 -6.16 -18.71
N LEU A 17 0.60 -6.84 -19.56
CA LEU A 17 0.30 -8.27 -19.42
C LEU A 17 1.08 -9.19 -20.38
N LEU A 18 2.08 -8.67 -21.08
CA LEU A 18 3.02 -9.52 -21.83
C LEU A 18 3.94 -10.22 -20.82
N HIS A 19 3.56 -11.43 -20.44
CA HIS A 19 4.43 -12.36 -19.72
C HIS A 19 5.54 -12.80 -20.68
N ALA A 20 6.62 -12.03 -20.76
CA ALA A 20 7.84 -12.49 -21.37
C ALA A 20 8.39 -13.64 -20.53
N GLU A 21 8.65 -14.80 -21.15
CA GLU A 21 9.39 -15.86 -20.47
C GLU A 21 10.72 -15.31 -20.01
N ASN A 22 10.94 -15.29 -18.68
CA ASN A 22 12.15 -14.71 -18.10
C ASN A 22 13.38 -15.59 -18.29
N ALA A 23 13.20 -16.87 -18.66
CA ALA A 23 14.26 -17.82 -18.96
C ALA A 23 14.38 -18.06 -20.48
N SER A 24 15.60 -18.01 -20.98
CA SER A 24 15.93 -18.26 -22.39
C SER A 24 17.20 -19.11 -22.53
N ASN A 25 17.56 -19.48 -23.74
CA ASN A 25 18.80 -20.24 -24.04
C ASN A 25 18.96 -21.51 -23.21
N ILE A 26 17.87 -22.28 -23.04
CA ILE A 26 17.86 -23.50 -22.23
C ILE A 26 18.67 -24.58 -22.96
N ARG A 27 19.74 -25.07 -22.31
CA ARG A 27 20.60 -26.15 -22.81
C ARG A 27 20.70 -27.23 -21.76
N VAL A 28 20.69 -28.48 -22.21
CA VAL A 28 20.72 -29.66 -21.35
C VAL A 28 21.90 -30.54 -21.72
N ARG A 29 22.68 -30.95 -20.72
CA ARG A 29 23.78 -31.91 -20.88
C ARG A 29 23.76 -32.92 -19.75
N GLN A 30 24.21 -34.14 -20.02
CA GLN A 30 24.41 -35.16 -19.00
C GLN A 30 25.88 -35.21 -18.58
N GLU A 31 26.14 -35.17 -17.30
CA GLU A 31 27.46 -35.38 -16.73
C GLU A 31 27.41 -36.52 -15.69
N GLY A 32 27.90 -37.67 -16.07
CA GLY A 32 27.85 -38.88 -15.25
C GLY A 32 26.41 -39.24 -14.87
N LYS A 33 26.05 -39.21 -13.61
CA LYS A 33 24.71 -39.50 -13.07
C LYS A 33 23.82 -38.28 -12.89
N SER A 34 24.33 -37.08 -13.23
CA SER A 34 23.62 -35.84 -13.10
C SER A 34 23.22 -35.26 -14.46
N ILE A 35 22.15 -34.50 -14.48
CA ILE A 35 21.73 -33.72 -15.63
C ILE A 35 21.89 -32.24 -15.28
N ILE A 36 22.61 -31.52 -16.13
CA ILE A 36 22.86 -30.09 -15.99
C ILE A 36 22.01 -29.36 -16.99
N VAL A 37 21.17 -28.44 -16.49
CA VAL A 37 20.35 -27.52 -17.29
C VAL A 37 20.94 -26.14 -17.14
N THR A 38 21.38 -25.55 -18.26
CA THR A 38 21.91 -24.19 -18.30
C THR A 38 20.89 -23.29 -18.98
N TYR A 39 20.71 -22.07 -18.45
CA TYR A 39 19.74 -21.10 -18.97
C TYR A 39 20.17 -19.66 -18.68
N ASP A 40 19.63 -18.72 -19.44
CA ASP A 40 19.79 -17.29 -19.21
C ASP A 40 18.53 -16.75 -18.49
N LEU A 41 18.71 -15.85 -17.53
CA LEU A 41 17.64 -15.26 -16.77
C LEU A 41 17.67 -13.73 -16.91
N SER A 42 16.60 -13.14 -17.42
CA SER A 42 16.51 -11.70 -17.72
C SER A 42 16.30 -10.83 -16.47
N GLN A 43 15.61 -11.36 -15.47
CA GLN A 43 15.31 -10.65 -14.22
C GLN A 43 15.31 -11.60 -13.01
N LYS A 44 15.45 -11.02 -11.80
CA LYS A 44 15.38 -11.80 -10.57
C LYS A 44 14.03 -12.54 -10.45
N SER A 45 14.09 -13.88 -10.35
CA SER A 45 12.90 -14.73 -10.40
C SER A 45 12.95 -15.86 -9.39
N VAL A 46 11.79 -16.45 -9.13
CA VAL A 46 11.67 -17.80 -8.60
C VAL A 46 11.76 -18.75 -9.78
N VAL A 47 12.65 -19.73 -9.70
CA VAL A 47 12.95 -20.65 -10.80
C VAL A 47 12.59 -22.07 -10.37
N ARG A 48 11.88 -22.81 -11.24
CA ARG A 48 11.57 -24.21 -11.09
C ARG A 48 12.03 -24.99 -12.31
N LEU A 49 12.44 -26.23 -12.11
CA LEU A 49 12.76 -27.15 -13.21
C LEU A 49 11.67 -28.20 -13.32
N LEU A 50 11.08 -28.27 -14.49
CA LEU A 50 10.03 -29.24 -14.81
C LEU A 50 10.52 -30.19 -15.90
N MET A 51 10.02 -31.42 -15.89
CA MET A 51 10.33 -32.45 -16.85
C MET A 51 9.05 -33.11 -17.38
N ALA A 52 9.06 -33.40 -18.65
CA ALA A 52 8.08 -34.32 -19.30
C ALA A 52 8.84 -35.41 -20.02
N SER A 53 8.26 -36.63 -20.08
CA SER A 53 8.85 -37.77 -20.77
C SER A 53 7.87 -38.42 -21.75
N GLY A 54 8.38 -38.98 -22.82
CA GLY A 54 7.56 -39.62 -23.89
C GLY A 54 6.70 -38.59 -24.63
N SER A 55 5.46 -38.97 -24.92
CA SER A 55 4.43 -38.13 -25.56
C SER A 55 3.58 -37.33 -24.57
N SER A 56 3.87 -37.40 -23.26
CA SER A 56 3.12 -36.68 -22.24
C SER A 56 3.26 -35.20 -22.39
N GLU A 57 2.16 -34.45 -22.38
CA GLU A 57 2.16 -32.98 -22.28
C GLU A 57 2.23 -32.49 -20.84
N SER A 58 2.07 -33.40 -19.88
CA SER A 58 2.12 -33.03 -18.44
C SER A 58 3.56 -32.96 -17.97
N TYR A 59 3.92 -31.81 -17.45
CA TYR A 59 5.21 -31.54 -16.80
C TYR A 59 5.11 -31.79 -15.30
N ILE A 60 6.13 -32.45 -14.74
CA ILE A 60 6.28 -32.68 -13.30
C ILE A 60 7.44 -31.81 -12.77
N GLU A 61 7.30 -31.26 -11.58
CA GLU A 61 8.35 -30.50 -10.91
C GLU A 61 9.38 -31.45 -10.28
N LEU A 62 10.66 -31.22 -10.57
CA LEU A 62 11.78 -31.99 -10.05
C LEU A 62 12.21 -31.46 -8.68
N LYS A 63 12.50 -32.37 -7.74
CA LYS A 63 12.81 -32.05 -6.33
C LYS A 63 14.29 -32.20 -6.00
N ALA A 64 14.98 -33.22 -6.54
CA ALA A 64 16.40 -33.46 -6.29
C ALA A 64 17.30 -32.53 -7.13
N VAL A 65 17.06 -31.24 -7.02
CA VAL A 65 17.72 -30.18 -7.80
C VAL A 65 18.53 -29.24 -6.92
N SER A 66 19.62 -28.72 -7.48
CA SER A 66 20.52 -27.76 -6.81
C SER A 66 21.07 -26.75 -7.80
N GLY A 67 21.76 -25.70 -7.31
CA GLY A 67 22.34 -24.63 -8.13
C GLY A 67 21.42 -23.40 -8.20
N ASP A 68 21.34 -22.77 -9.38
CA ASP A 68 20.56 -21.55 -9.60
C ASP A 68 19.07 -21.88 -9.77
N ILE A 69 18.43 -22.30 -8.68
CA ILE A 69 17.03 -22.73 -8.64
C ILE A 69 16.34 -22.24 -7.33
N GLY A 70 15.02 -22.20 -7.31
CA GLY A 70 14.25 -21.79 -6.14
C GLY A 70 14.04 -20.30 -6.07
N LYS A 71 13.93 -19.77 -4.84
CA LYS A 71 13.55 -18.39 -4.60
C LYS A 71 14.72 -17.42 -4.76
N GLY A 72 14.50 -16.36 -5.55
CA GLY A 72 15.41 -15.22 -5.60
C GLY A 72 16.67 -15.41 -6.41
N VAL A 73 16.62 -16.22 -7.46
CA VAL A 73 17.71 -16.36 -8.43
C VAL A 73 17.89 -15.03 -9.15
N TYR A 74 19.11 -14.50 -9.13
CA TYR A 74 19.43 -13.23 -9.79
C TYR A 74 19.55 -13.39 -11.31
N SER A 75 19.26 -12.34 -12.05
CA SER A 75 19.47 -12.26 -13.49
C SER A 75 20.92 -12.57 -13.86
N GLY A 76 21.13 -13.13 -15.02
CA GLY A 76 22.47 -13.46 -15.55
C GLY A 76 22.42 -14.50 -16.65
N LYS A 77 23.54 -14.64 -17.35
CA LYS A 77 23.75 -15.67 -18.36
C LYS A 77 24.31 -16.95 -17.73
N ASP A 78 24.09 -18.07 -18.42
CA ASP A 78 24.66 -19.39 -18.08
C ASP A 78 24.38 -19.85 -16.65
N ARG A 79 23.18 -19.53 -16.11
CA ARG A 79 22.70 -20.04 -14.83
C ARG A 79 22.59 -21.56 -14.93
N GLN A 80 22.93 -22.29 -13.84
CA GLN A 80 23.00 -23.74 -13.86
C GLN A 80 22.09 -24.37 -12.81
N ILE A 81 21.32 -25.36 -13.25
CA ILE A 81 20.58 -26.26 -12.37
C ILE A 81 21.17 -27.66 -12.54
N VAL A 82 21.48 -28.31 -11.45
CA VAL A 82 21.93 -29.69 -11.42
C VAL A 82 20.82 -30.56 -10.87
N TRP A 83 20.32 -31.48 -11.66
CA TRP A 83 19.35 -32.48 -11.25
C TRP A 83 20.05 -33.84 -11.09
N LYS A 84 19.77 -34.53 -9.97
CA LYS A 84 20.27 -35.87 -9.66
C LYS A 84 19.11 -36.87 -9.69
N PRO A 85 18.81 -37.49 -10.83
CA PRO A 85 17.65 -38.39 -10.97
C PRO A 85 17.61 -39.54 -9.97
N LEU A 86 18.78 -40.06 -9.61
CA LEU A 86 18.88 -41.23 -8.72
C LEU A 86 18.66 -40.89 -7.24
N ASP A 87 18.75 -39.63 -6.86
CA ASP A 87 18.41 -39.15 -5.51
C ASP A 87 16.86 -39.05 -5.36
N GLU A 88 16.16 -38.94 -6.46
CA GLU A 88 14.68 -38.87 -6.49
C GLU A 88 14.01 -40.22 -6.83
N HIS A 89 14.68 -41.01 -7.65
CA HIS A 89 14.14 -42.28 -8.15
C HIS A 89 15.19 -43.41 -8.02
N LYS A 90 14.82 -44.57 -7.46
CA LYS A 90 15.73 -45.73 -7.35
C LYS A 90 16.26 -46.22 -8.71
N LYS A 91 15.50 -46.05 -9.76
CA LYS A 91 15.87 -46.29 -11.17
C LYS A 91 15.23 -45.18 -12.02
N PHE A 92 16.00 -44.58 -12.89
CA PHE A 92 15.51 -43.61 -13.84
C PHE A 92 15.85 -44.05 -15.25
N VAL A 93 14.83 -44.43 -16.03
CA VAL A 93 14.92 -44.73 -17.47
C VAL A 93 13.79 -43.97 -18.13
N ALA A 94 14.11 -42.97 -18.92
CA ALA A 94 13.12 -42.19 -19.65
C ALA A 94 13.56 -42.00 -21.09
N LYS A 95 12.59 -42.06 -22.03
CA LYS A 95 12.81 -41.75 -23.45
C LYS A 95 12.17 -40.41 -23.77
N ASN A 96 12.79 -39.64 -24.68
CA ASN A 96 12.28 -38.33 -25.13
C ASN A 96 12.02 -37.39 -23.95
N VAL A 97 13.01 -37.17 -23.12
CA VAL A 97 12.92 -36.26 -21.98
C VAL A 97 12.98 -34.83 -22.47
N ARG A 98 12.03 -34.02 -22.03
CA ARG A 98 11.96 -32.58 -22.28
C ARG A 98 12.01 -31.85 -20.97
N PHE A 99 12.85 -30.82 -20.88
CA PHE A 99 12.96 -29.96 -19.71
C PHE A 99 12.37 -28.57 -20.00
N LYS A 100 11.72 -28.01 -19.00
CA LYS A 100 11.21 -26.64 -19.00
C LYS A 100 11.72 -25.93 -17.76
N VAL A 101 12.34 -24.77 -17.95
CA VAL A 101 12.67 -23.85 -16.85
C VAL A 101 11.51 -22.88 -16.71
N GLU A 102 10.70 -23.09 -15.68
CA GLU A 102 9.58 -22.21 -15.38
C GLU A 102 10.05 -21.10 -14.46
N THR A 103 9.72 -19.87 -14.81
CA THR A 103 10.10 -18.70 -14.03
C THR A 103 8.87 -17.91 -13.64
N GLN A 104 8.87 -17.45 -12.39
CA GLN A 104 7.90 -16.50 -11.90
C GLN A 104 8.67 -15.29 -11.37
N SER A 105 8.26 -14.07 -11.72
CA SER A 105 8.93 -12.90 -11.17
C SER A 105 8.89 -12.96 -9.64
N ALA A 106 9.95 -12.52 -8.99
CA ALA A 106 10.00 -12.52 -7.52
C ALA A 106 8.82 -11.72 -6.93
N TYR A 107 8.43 -10.64 -7.60
CA TYR A 107 7.27 -9.84 -7.22
C TYR A 107 5.97 -10.65 -7.26
N GLU A 108 5.68 -11.32 -8.37
CA GLU A 108 4.45 -12.13 -8.53
C GLU A 108 4.39 -13.28 -7.53
N TYR A 109 5.51 -13.98 -7.32
CA TYR A 109 5.58 -15.05 -6.33
C TYR A 109 5.25 -14.55 -4.92
N TYR A 110 5.86 -13.44 -4.49
CA TYR A 110 5.62 -12.89 -3.17
C TYR A 110 4.22 -12.27 -3.07
N ALA A 111 3.70 -11.66 -4.13
CA ALA A 111 2.33 -11.16 -4.16
C ALA A 111 1.29 -12.27 -4.05
N GLN A 112 1.51 -13.42 -4.71
CA GLN A 112 0.61 -14.58 -4.61
C GLN A 112 0.65 -15.25 -3.22
N ASN A 113 1.80 -15.22 -2.55
CA ASN A 113 2.00 -15.80 -1.22
C ASN A 113 1.92 -14.76 -0.08
N ALA A 114 1.56 -13.52 -0.40
CA ALA A 114 1.44 -12.47 0.59
C ALA A 114 0.30 -12.77 1.56
N LYS A 115 0.63 -12.73 2.84
CA LYS A 115 -0.37 -12.71 3.91
C LYS A 115 -1.05 -11.34 3.95
N ILE A 116 -2.23 -11.29 4.55
CA ILE A 116 -2.86 -10.01 4.90
C ILE A 116 -1.91 -9.25 5.82
N LYS A 117 -1.60 -8.02 5.47
CA LYS A 117 -0.82 -7.11 6.30
C LYS A 117 -1.78 -6.19 7.03
N THR A 118 -1.63 -6.08 8.33
CA THR A 118 -2.42 -5.18 9.17
C THR A 118 -1.57 -3.98 9.56
N LEU A 119 -2.09 -2.79 9.36
CA LEU A 119 -1.48 -1.51 9.76
C LEU A 119 -2.20 -0.98 10.99
N VAL A 120 -1.42 -0.60 12.01
CA VAL A 120 -1.90 0.17 13.16
C VAL A 120 -0.95 1.34 13.37
N MET A 121 -1.49 2.56 13.43
CA MET A 121 -0.69 3.78 13.42
C MET A 121 -1.33 4.85 14.29
N GLY A 122 -0.51 5.54 15.11
CA GLY A 122 -0.88 6.82 15.72
C GLY A 122 -0.70 7.95 14.71
N GLN A 123 -1.60 8.91 14.73
CA GLN A 123 -1.57 10.07 13.82
C GLN A 123 -1.64 11.38 14.58
N VAL A 124 -1.01 12.39 14.03
CA VAL A 124 -1.12 13.80 14.45
C VAL A 124 -1.46 14.64 13.23
N GLY A 125 -2.37 15.58 13.40
CA GLY A 125 -2.72 16.58 12.40
C GLY A 125 -2.40 17.99 12.90
N TYR A 126 -1.94 18.85 12.01
CA TYR A 126 -1.68 20.26 12.27
C TYR A 126 -2.31 21.13 11.20
N SER A 127 -3.08 22.12 11.61
CA SER A 127 -3.71 23.07 10.70
C SER A 127 -3.06 24.45 10.75
N VAL A 128 -3.23 25.22 9.66
CA VAL A 128 -2.70 26.61 9.55
C VAL A 128 -3.28 27.55 10.62
N ALA A 129 -4.53 27.33 11.06
CA ALA A 129 -5.02 27.92 12.31
C ALA A 129 -4.51 27.00 13.44
N PRO A 130 -3.52 27.42 14.24
CA PRO A 130 -2.66 26.54 15.02
C PRO A 130 -3.47 25.64 15.95
N GLN A 131 -3.75 24.47 15.48
CA GLN A 131 -4.51 23.45 16.18
C GLN A 131 -3.91 22.09 15.90
N LEU A 132 -3.66 21.33 16.95
CA LEU A 132 -3.23 19.96 16.90
C LEU A 132 -4.43 19.03 17.06
N SER A 133 -4.45 17.97 16.28
CA SER A 133 -5.36 16.85 16.43
C SER A 133 -4.56 15.57 16.56
N TYR A 134 -5.07 14.61 17.33
CA TYR A 134 -4.43 13.33 17.61
C TYR A 134 -5.41 12.20 17.33
N GLY A 135 -4.90 11.08 16.91
CA GLY A 135 -5.76 9.94 16.63
C GLY A 135 -5.02 8.72 16.14
N ALA A 136 -5.72 7.88 15.40
CA ALA A 136 -5.19 6.63 14.91
C ALA A 136 -5.71 6.30 13.50
N MET A 137 -4.94 5.47 12.81
CA MET A 137 -5.32 4.81 11.57
C MET A 137 -5.13 3.31 11.74
N ILE A 138 -6.12 2.55 11.31
CA ILE A 138 -6.04 1.10 11.18
C ILE A 138 -6.40 0.72 9.75
N GLY A 139 -5.77 -0.33 9.23
CA GLY A 139 -6.04 -0.79 7.88
C GLY A 139 -5.51 -2.20 7.62
N GLN A 140 -5.94 -2.76 6.52
CA GLN A 140 -5.48 -4.06 6.06
C GLN A 140 -5.18 -4.02 4.57
N MET A 141 -4.13 -4.73 4.17
CA MET A 141 -3.71 -4.85 2.77
C MET A 141 -3.56 -6.31 2.38
N TYR A 142 -4.03 -6.64 1.20
CA TYR A 142 -3.83 -7.92 0.56
C TYR A 142 -3.29 -7.71 -0.85
N LYS A 143 -2.15 -8.33 -1.16
CA LYS A 143 -1.46 -8.19 -2.47
C LYS A 143 -1.22 -6.73 -2.89
N GLY A 144 -0.88 -5.88 -1.93
CA GLY A 144 -0.52 -4.48 -2.19
C GLY A 144 -1.70 -3.51 -2.31
N ILE A 145 -2.95 -3.97 -2.19
CA ILE A 145 -4.14 -3.13 -2.16
C ILE A 145 -4.88 -3.37 -0.85
N GLY A 146 -5.43 -2.33 -0.27
CA GLY A 146 -6.11 -2.44 1.01
C GLY A 146 -7.06 -1.30 1.32
N TRP A 147 -7.61 -1.34 2.50
CA TRP A 147 -8.48 -0.33 3.06
C TRP A 147 -7.92 0.21 4.38
N TYR A 148 -8.36 1.39 4.76
CA TYR A 148 -8.08 1.94 6.08
C TYR A 148 -9.29 2.71 6.62
N VAL A 149 -9.30 2.89 7.93
CA VAL A 149 -10.13 3.84 8.65
C VAL A 149 -9.22 4.66 9.55
N SER A 150 -9.42 5.95 9.61
CA SER A 150 -8.68 6.85 10.49
C SER A 150 -9.63 7.79 11.22
N GLY A 151 -9.24 8.17 12.43
CA GLY A 151 -9.97 9.16 13.21
C GLY A 151 -9.01 10.02 14.01
N ARG A 152 -9.23 11.33 14.04
CA ARG A 152 -8.46 12.30 14.82
C ARG A 152 -9.37 13.31 15.47
N SER A 153 -8.98 13.79 16.64
CA SER A 153 -9.67 14.84 17.37
C SER A 153 -8.69 15.65 18.20
N ASN A 154 -9.04 16.87 18.55
CA ASN A 154 -8.36 17.61 19.58
C ASN A 154 -8.89 17.32 21.00
N PHE A 155 -9.83 16.39 21.12
CA PHE A 155 -10.51 15.96 22.35
C PHE A 155 -11.21 17.07 23.13
N GLN A 156 -11.50 18.20 22.45
CA GLN A 156 -12.34 19.27 22.98
C GLN A 156 -13.74 19.13 22.39
N PHE A 157 -14.72 18.78 23.19
CA PHE A 157 -16.11 18.60 22.80
C PHE A 157 -16.95 19.65 23.50
N ASN A 158 -17.13 20.80 22.85
CA ASN A 158 -17.95 21.86 23.38
C ASN A 158 -19.42 21.62 23.09
N THR A 159 -20.27 22.19 23.91
CA THR A 159 -21.72 22.18 23.67
C THR A 159 -22.00 22.89 22.33
N PRO A 160 -22.77 22.26 21.43
CA PRO A 160 -23.20 22.93 20.20
C PRO A 160 -23.94 24.21 20.53
N THR A 161 -23.63 25.27 19.82
CA THR A 161 -24.34 26.54 19.93
C THR A 161 -25.09 26.83 18.62
N GLU A 162 -26.30 27.31 18.70
CA GLU A 162 -27.09 27.78 17.57
C GLU A 162 -26.69 29.19 17.15
N LEU A 163 -26.13 29.97 18.08
CA LEU A 163 -25.70 31.33 17.80
C LEU A 163 -24.39 31.35 17.02
N ALA A 164 -24.38 32.10 15.93
CA ALA A 164 -23.20 32.27 15.09
C ALA A 164 -22.93 33.76 14.84
N CYS A 165 -21.67 34.15 14.93
CA CYS A 165 -21.26 35.49 14.56
C CYS A 165 -20.54 35.52 13.22
N ASP A 166 -20.60 36.66 12.58
CA ASP A 166 -19.91 36.97 11.34
C ASP A 166 -18.41 37.26 11.56
N LYS A 167 -17.72 37.74 10.51
CA LYS A 167 -16.30 38.07 10.54
C LYS A 167 -15.96 39.21 11.51
N GLN A 168 -16.88 40.12 11.75
CA GLN A 168 -16.74 41.28 12.66
C GLN A 168 -17.22 40.96 14.08
N GLY A 169 -17.80 39.77 14.30
CA GLY A 169 -18.32 39.35 15.60
C GLY A 169 -19.77 39.76 15.86
N TYR A 170 -20.55 40.13 14.84
CA TYR A 170 -21.96 40.47 14.98
C TYR A 170 -22.84 39.24 14.94
N ILE A 171 -23.87 39.23 15.77
CA ILE A 171 -24.95 38.22 15.81
C ILE A 171 -26.23 38.99 15.51
N ASP A 172 -26.91 38.67 14.39
CA ASP A 172 -28.17 39.32 13.97
C ASP A 172 -28.14 40.85 13.99
N GLY A 173 -27.00 41.44 13.67
CA GLY A 173 -26.81 42.89 13.63
C GLY A 173 -26.35 43.53 14.96
N GLU A 174 -26.30 42.82 16.03
CA GLU A 174 -25.78 43.25 17.32
C GLU A 174 -24.42 42.63 17.62
N ARG A 175 -23.51 43.42 18.23
CA ARG A 175 -22.20 42.91 18.62
C ARG A 175 -22.10 42.78 20.15
N PRO A 176 -22.13 41.55 20.69
CA PRO A 176 -21.94 41.30 22.12
C PRO A 176 -20.49 41.64 22.55
N PHE A 177 -20.29 41.83 23.84
CA PHE A 177 -18.94 41.91 24.40
C PHE A 177 -18.34 40.53 24.54
N TYR A 178 -17.14 40.33 24.04
CA TYR A 178 -16.39 39.09 24.11
C TYR A 178 -15.32 39.12 25.19
N THR A 179 -15.13 38.01 25.91
CA THR A 179 -14.09 37.89 26.96
C THR A 179 -12.69 37.75 26.37
N GLY A 180 -12.57 37.41 25.09
CA GLY A 180 -11.32 37.04 24.42
C GLY A 180 -10.98 35.56 24.52
N ASN A 181 -11.73 34.78 25.29
CA ASN A 181 -11.54 33.33 25.35
C ASN A 181 -12.07 32.67 24.09
N THR A 182 -11.34 31.65 23.62
CA THR A 182 -11.73 30.86 22.45
C THR A 182 -11.69 29.39 22.78
N SER A 183 -12.56 28.64 22.16
CA SER A 183 -12.57 27.17 22.19
C SER A 183 -12.79 26.62 20.80
N THR A 184 -12.17 25.47 20.49
CA THR A 184 -12.32 24.84 19.19
C THR A 184 -12.64 23.37 19.39
N THR A 185 -13.76 22.95 18.83
CA THR A 185 -14.05 21.51 18.64
C THR A 185 -13.54 21.09 17.28
N HIS A 186 -12.73 20.04 17.25
CA HIS A 186 -12.20 19.51 16.00
C HIS A 186 -12.17 17.96 16.02
N TYR A 187 -12.76 17.34 15.02
CA TYR A 187 -12.63 15.93 14.76
C TYR A 187 -12.80 15.62 13.26
N ILE A 188 -12.15 14.55 12.85
CA ILE A 188 -12.18 14.03 11.48
C ILE A 188 -12.25 12.51 11.55
N ILE A 189 -13.11 11.89 10.75
CA ILE A 189 -13.18 10.45 10.53
C ILE A 189 -13.15 10.21 9.02
N ASN A 190 -12.18 9.42 8.56
CA ASN A 190 -12.03 9.05 7.17
C ASN A 190 -11.94 7.53 7.00
N ALA A 191 -12.41 7.06 5.86
CA ALA A 191 -12.18 5.72 5.37
C ALA A 191 -11.77 5.79 3.90
N GLY A 192 -10.96 4.84 3.45
CA GLY A 192 -10.46 4.85 2.09
C GLY A 192 -9.67 3.60 1.73
N PHE A 193 -8.96 3.71 0.63
CA PHE A 193 -8.08 2.66 0.18
C PHE A 193 -6.62 3.05 0.28
N MET A 194 -5.76 2.03 0.35
CA MET A 194 -4.32 2.17 0.31
C MET A 194 -3.73 1.23 -0.73
N MET A 195 -2.65 1.65 -1.36
CA MET A 195 -1.98 0.88 -2.39
C MET A 195 -0.46 0.99 -2.28
N ASN A 196 0.23 -0.14 -2.40
CA ASN A 196 1.68 -0.17 -2.52
C ASN A 196 2.11 0.23 -3.93
N VAL A 197 3.06 1.14 -4.02
CA VAL A 197 3.74 1.50 -5.28
C VAL A 197 5.03 0.70 -5.43
N LEU A 198 5.78 0.55 -4.34
CA LEU A 198 7.01 -0.21 -4.30
C LEU A 198 6.97 -1.18 -3.12
N GLU A 199 7.33 -2.42 -3.40
CA GLU A 199 7.48 -3.45 -2.37
C GLU A 199 8.77 -4.23 -2.62
N LYS A 200 9.65 -4.24 -1.63
CA LYS A 200 10.89 -5.03 -1.66
C LYS A 200 10.91 -5.97 -0.46
N THR A 201 10.91 -7.25 -0.73
CA THR A 201 11.00 -8.27 0.32
C THR A 201 12.47 -8.64 0.56
N THR A 202 12.91 -8.55 1.80
CA THR A 202 14.24 -8.97 2.22
C THR A 202 14.10 -9.87 3.45
N LYS A 203 14.46 -11.16 3.33
CA LYS A 203 14.50 -12.16 4.43
C LYS A 203 13.32 -12.04 5.43
N ASN A 204 12.10 -12.22 4.95
CA ASN A 204 10.83 -12.15 5.73
C ASN A 204 10.44 -10.78 6.27
N LYS A 205 11.08 -9.71 5.83
CA LYS A 205 10.70 -8.34 6.21
C LYS A 205 10.38 -7.53 4.96
N PHE A 206 9.24 -6.86 5.00
CA PHE A 206 8.73 -6.09 3.86
C PHE A 206 9.16 -4.63 4.01
N ASN A 207 9.79 -4.09 2.97
CA ASN A 207 9.96 -2.66 2.80
C ASN A 207 8.91 -2.22 1.77
N THR A 208 8.05 -1.32 2.16
CA THR A 208 6.89 -0.90 1.37
C THR A 208 6.88 0.61 1.26
N LEU A 209 6.59 1.13 0.09
CA LEU A 209 6.20 2.51 -0.13
C LEU A 209 4.85 2.50 -0.84
N GLY A 210 3.91 3.28 -0.36
CA GLY A 210 2.57 3.33 -0.90
C GLY A 210 1.90 4.67 -0.67
N PHE A 211 0.67 4.78 -1.13
CA PHE A 211 -0.19 5.93 -0.89
C PHE A 211 -1.54 5.48 -0.35
N TYR A 212 -2.24 6.42 0.27
CA TYR A 212 -3.62 6.28 0.69
C TYR A 212 -4.44 7.46 0.20
N LEU A 213 -5.71 7.18 -0.06
CA LEU A 213 -6.72 8.16 -0.47
C LEU A 213 -8.05 7.77 0.13
N GLY A 214 -8.74 8.74 0.71
CA GLY A 214 -10.03 8.47 1.33
C GLY A 214 -10.90 9.70 1.50
N GLY A 215 -12.07 9.45 2.07
CA GLY A 215 -13.04 10.47 2.39
C GLY A 215 -13.84 10.10 3.62
N GLY A 216 -14.56 11.08 4.14
CA GLY A 216 -15.34 10.89 5.35
C GLY A 216 -16.03 12.16 5.77
N TYR A 217 -16.03 12.39 7.08
CA TYR A 217 -16.69 13.53 7.69
C TYR A 217 -15.74 14.22 8.68
N GLY A 218 -15.78 15.56 8.65
CA GLY A 218 -15.01 16.38 9.57
C GLY A 218 -15.82 17.56 10.11
N LYS A 219 -15.49 17.94 11.32
CA LYS A 219 -16.01 19.15 11.97
C LYS A 219 -14.85 19.93 12.58
N ARG A 220 -14.80 21.20 12.29
CA ARG A 220 -14.02 22.20 13.00
C ARG A 220 -14.91 23.38 13.33
N GLU A 221 -15.10 23.66 14.60
CA GLU A 221 -15.95 24.73 15.09
C GLU A 221 -15.19 25.56 16.10
N LEU A 222 -14.87 26.81 15.70
CA LEU A 222 -14.29 27.81 16.58
C LEU A 222 -15.40 28.57 17.28
N GLN A 223 -15.31 28.72 18.57
CA GLN A 223 -16.28 29.44 19.39
C GLN A 223 -15.58 30.55 20.18
N TRP A 224 -16.27 31.65 20.33
CA TRP A 224 -15.87 32.82 21.17
C TRP A 224 -16.80 32.93 22.35
N GLU A 225 -16.24 33.18 23.51
CA GLU A 225 -17.01 33.37 24.74
C GLU A 225 -17.43 34.86 24.88
N THR A 226 -18.72 35.06 25.13
CA THR A 226 -19.27 36.38 25.49
C THR A 226 -19.14 36.63 26.99
N THR A 227 -19.22 37.91 27.41
CA THR A 227 -19.18 38.29 28.84
C THR A 227 -20.32 37.68 29.67
N ASP A 228 -21.40 37.32 29.03
CA ASP A 228 -22.56 36.62 29.65
C ASP A 228 -22.36 35.13 29.79
N GLY A 229 -21.16 34.60 29.42
CA GLY A 229 -20.82 33.18 29.49
C GLY A 229 -21.39 32.31 28.39
N LEU A 230 -21.91 32.92 27.32
CA LEU A 230 -22.39 32.18 26.13
C LEU A 230 -21.26 31.91 25.16
N TRP A 231 -21.25 30.74 24.57
CA TRP A 231 -20.32 30.39 23.51
C TRP A 231 -20.98 30.59 22.14
N VAL A 232 -20.38 31.39 21.30
CA VAL A 232 -20.89 31.78 19.98
C VAL A 232 -19.95 31.22 18.91
N LYS A 233 -20.53 30.53 17.94
CA LYS A 233 -19.79 29.96 16.83
C LYS A 233 -19.26 31.07 15.90
N TYR A 234 -17.95 31.08 15.67
CA TYR A 234 -17.34 31.96 14.67
C TYR A 234 -17.46 31.34 13.28
N ALA A 235 -18.47 31.77 12.52
CA ALA A 235 -18.85 31.18 11.24
C ALA A 235 -17.74 31.16 10.17
N PRO A 236 -16.89 32.21 10.01
CA PRO A 236 -15.91 32.28 8.94
C PRO A 236 -14.86 31.15 8.92
N THR A 237 -14.54 30.60 10.08
CA THR A 237 -13.51 29.53 10.21
C THR A 237 -14.06 28.21 10.70
N SER A 238 -15.39 28.14 10.91
CA SER A 238 -16.06 26.91 11.29
C SER A 238 -16.51 26.16 10.04
N HIS A 239 -16.08 24.92 9.92
CA HIS A 239 -16.36 24.06 8.77
C HIS A 239 -16.84 22.71 9.24
N THR A 240 -17.92 22.22 8.62
CA THR A 240 -18.52 20.91 8.93
C THR A 240 -18.98 20.25 7.64
N GLY A 241 -18.69 18.98 7.46
CA GLY A 241 -19.14 18.23 6.30
C GLY A 241 -18.09 17.28 5.75
N PHE A 242 -18.02 17.17 4.42
CA PHE A 242 -17.13 16.25 3.75
C PHE A 242 -15.67 16.47 4.15
N SER A 243 -15.00 15.38 4.49
CA SER A 243 -13.56 15.33 4.69
C SER A 243 -12.92 14.48 3.60
N GLY A 244 -11.78 14.91 3.09
CA GLY A 244 -10.98 14.12 2.14
C GLY A 244 -9.53 14.12 2.56
N ASN A 245 -8.86 12.98 2.43
CA ASN A 245 -7.44 12.92 2.70
C ASN A 245 -6.66 12.12 1.65
N ILE A 246 -5.42 12.51 1.46
CA ILE A 246 -4.45 11.84 0.61
C ILE A 246 -3.08 11.91 1.27
N GLY A 247 -2.32 10.83 1.16
CA GLY A 247 -0.96 10.82 1.69
C GLY A 247 -0.14 9.63 1.23
N LEU A 248 1.11 9.62 1.67
CA LEU A 248 2.08 8.57 1.43
C LEU A 248 2.37 7.83 2.75
N PHE A 249 2.71 6.57 2.64
CA PHE A 249 3.23 5.79 3.75
C PHE A 249 4.44 4.97 3.31
N GLY A 250 5.38 4.79 4.22
CA GLY A 250 6.54 3.94 4.02
C GLY A 250 6.74 3.02 5.22
N SER A 251 6.98 1.74 4.98
CA SER A 251 7.27 0.76 6.03
C SER A 251 8.64 0.15 5.83
N VAL A 252 9.44 0.14 6.89
CA VAL A 252 10.75 -0.50 6.93
C VAL A 252 10.81 -1.40 8.14
N TYR A 253 10.97 -2.72 7.91
CA TYR A 253 10.93 -3.73 8.97
C TYR A 253 9.64 -3.73 9.83
N GLY A 254 8.54 -3.29 9.25
CA GLY A 254 7.27 -3.15 9.94
C GLY A 254 7.04 -1.77 10.56
N ILE A 255 8.07 -1.02 10.92
CA ILE A 255 7.91 0.37 11.36
C ILE A 255 7.40 1.18 10.17
N THR A 256 6.27 1.83 10.35
CA THR A 256 5.59 2.56 9.27
C THR A 256 5.47 4.02 9.64
N LEU A 257 5.85 4.89 8.71
CA LEU A 257 5.68 6.33 8.78
C LEU A 257 4.70 6.76 7.70
N SER A 258 3.91 7.79 7.96
CA SER A 258 3.05 8.42 6.96
C SER A 258 3.13 9.93 7.01
N ALA A 259 2.85 10.54 5.87
CA ALA A 259 2.65 11.98 5.74
C ALA A 259 1.57 12.23 4.69
N GLY A 260 0.70 13.21 4.94
CA GLY A 260 -0.41 13.50 4.05
C GLY A 260 -1.06 14.84 4.31
N VAL A 261 -2.13 15.07 3.60
CA VAL A 261 -2.97 16.26 3.70
C VAL A 261 -4.42 15.82 3.85
N ASN A 262 -5.11 16.48 4.76
CA ASN A 262 -6.54 16.33 4.95
C ASN A 262 -7.25 17.66 4.70
N THR A 263 -8.49 17.62 4.25
CA THR A 263 -9.32 18.81 4.06
C THR A 263 -10.75 18.59 4.54
N ILE A 264 -11.38 19.64 5.07
CA ILE A 264 -12.83 19.67 5.36
C ILE A 264 -13.46 20.64 4.39
N ASN A 265 -14.41 20.17 3.57
CA ASN A 265 -15.12 20.94 2.52
C ASN A 265 -14.19 21.69 1.56
N PHE A 266 -12.92 21.23 1.37
CA PHE A 266 -11.89 21.93 0.59
C PHE A 266 -11.58 23.36 1.06
N LYS A 267 -12.00 23.73 2.26
CA LYS A 267 -11.82 25.07 2.87
C LYS A 267 -10.84 25.06 4.04
N HIS A 268 -10.85 24.01 4.83
CA HIS A 268 -9.92 23.83 5.94
C HIS A 268 -8.93 22.73 5.57
N VAL A 269 -7.64 23.02 5.67
CA VAL A 269 -6.55 22.10 5.29
C VAL A 269 -5.68 21.80 6.50
N GLU A 270 -5.35 20.53 6.68
CA GLU A 270 -4.42 20.03 7.69
C GLU A 270 -3.31 19.22 7.03
N ILE A 271 -2.10 19.34 7.55
CA ILE A 271 -1.01 18.38 7.30
C ILE A 271 -1.14 17.28 8.34
N GLU A 272 -1.03 16.05 7.92
CA GLU A 272 -1.06 14.89 8.81
C GLU A 272 0.24 14.09 8.74
N ALA A 273 0.66 13.58 9.88
CA ALA A 273 1.79 12.66 9.99
C ALA A 273 1.42 11.49 10.90
N GLY A 274 2.03 10.34 10.69
CA GLY A 274 1.75 9.17 11.49
C GLY A 274 2.97 8.29 11.68
N ILE A 275 2.96 7.55 12.79
CA ILE A 275 3.93 6.50 13.10
C ILE A 275 3.18 5.26 13.62
N GLY A 276 3.60 4.09 13.15
CA GLY A 276 2.95 2.84 13.51
C GLY A 276 3.71 1.60 13.11
N TYR A 277 2.98 0.50 13.04
CA TYR A 277 3.54 -0.80 12.69
C TYR A 277 2.63 -1.54 11.69
N MET A 278 3.27 -2.18 10.71
CA MET A 278 2.63 -3.05 9.73
C MET A 278 3.13 -4.49 9.93
N PHE A 279 2.24 -5.42 10.23
CA PHE A 279 2.54 -6.83 10.54
C PHE A 279 1.69 -7.82 9.73
#